data_f3aca1e9e8900766a22fd56d5bab2641
#
_entry.id   f3aca1e9e8900766a22fd56d5bab2641
#
_cell.length_a   1.000
_cell.length_b   1.000
_cell.length_c   1.000
_cell.angle_alpha   90.00
_cell.angle_beta   90.00
_cell.angle_gamma   90.00
#
_symmetry.space_group_name_H-M   'P 1'
#
loop_
_entity.id
_entity.type
_entity.pdbx_description
1 polymer ?
#
loop_
_entity_poly.entity_id
_entity_poly.type
_entity_poly.pdbx_seq_one_letter_code
_entity_poly.pdbx_strand_id
1 'polypeptide(L)'
;MSSISHWDSLYRDNKHLSVWPWSNLVSLCLRFSSLKQVNSEFYVLEVGCGAGANVPFFLSYTNNYYGIDGSEHIISKLKDTFSSVKENFVVCDFTNSISFGKKFDLVVDRAASTHNDTKSIKNYLSLVNDKLNKDGFLIILDWFSTKHRGCKQGESVAGSYYVRSGYKSGPFTDVGVVHFFDKPLIAELTKGFELVHLEHTQVEIDGNESISASWSLVLRKI
;
A
#
# COMPACT_ATOMS: atom_id res chain seq x y z
N MET A 1 9.70 11.91 14.24
CA MET A 1 8.92 10.68 14.50
C MET A 1 8.96 9.83 13.26
N SER A 2 8.97 8.51 13.39
CA SER A 2 8.87 7.61 12.24
C SER A 2 7.47 7.63 11.63
N SER A 3 7.30 7.21 10.37
CA SER A 3 5.99 7.06 9.74
C SER A 3 5.07 6.16 10.58
N ILE A 4 5.62 5.06 11.12
CA ILE A 4 4.91 4.10 11.97
C ILE A 4 4.27 4.76 13.19
N SER A 5 5.00 5.62 13.92
CA SER A 5 4.46 6.27 15.12
C SER A 5 3.31 7.24 14.83
N HIS A 6 3.31 7.90 13.65
CA HIS A 6 2.18 8.73 13.21
C HIS A 6 0.93 7.87 12.96
N TRP A 7 1.08 6.77 12.22
CA TRP A 7 -0.03 5.88 11.89
C TRP A 7 -0.60 5.18 13.12
N ASP A 8 0.25 4.71 14.06
CA ASP A 8 -0.22 4.11 15.31
C ASP A 8 -1.07 5.10 16.13
N SER A 9 -0.66 6.38 16.19
CA SER A 9 -1.45 7.44 16.84
C SER A 9 -2.79 7.66 16.15
N LEU A 10 -2.83 7.74 14.81
CA LEU A 10 -4.07 7.94 14.04
C LEU A 10 -5.06 6.80 14.26
N TYR A 11 -4.59 5.55 14.32
CA TYR A 11 -5.44 4.39 14.60
C TYR A 11 -5.99 4.41 16.03
N ARG A 12 -5.19 4.79 17.03
CA ARG A 12 -5.66 4.97 18.41
C ARG A 12 -6.73 6.04 18.53
N ASP A 13 -6.64 7.09 17.73
CA ASP A 13 -7.63 8.17 17.63
C ASP A 13 -8.86 7.79 16.78
N ASN A 14 -9.00 6.51 16.38
CA ASN A 14 -10.05 6.00 15.50
C ASN A 14 -10.13 6.72 14.14
N LYS A 15 -9.01 7.22 13.63
CA LYS A 15 -8.90 7.79 12.28
C LYS A 15 -8.46 6.71 11.27
N HIS A 16 -8.80 6.90 9.99
CA HIS A 16 -8.42 6.01 8.87
C HIS A 16 -8.85 4.54 9.04
N LEU A 17 -9.95 4.27 9.73
CA LEU A 17 -10.49 2.94 9.94
C LEU A 17 -11.45 2.54 8.81
N SER A 18 -10.92 2.22 7.64
CA SER A 18 -11.72 1.67 6.53
C SER A 18 -12.15 0.24 6.83
N VAL A 19 -13.41 -0.09 6.55
CA VAL A 19 -14.01 -1.41 6.85
C VAL A 19 -14.44 -2.20 5.62
N TRP A 20 -14.50 -1.56 4.44
CA TRP A 20 -14.95 -2.19 3.19
C TRP A 20 -13.81 -2.28 2.18
N PRO A 21 -13.76 -3.37 1.39
CA PRO A 21 -12.76 -3.52 0.34
C PRO A 21 -12.83 -2.40 -0.69
N TRP A 22 -11.68 -1.95 -1.13
CA TRP A 22 -11.56 -0.93 -2.16
C TRP A 22 -11.90 -1.53 -3.53
N SER A 23 -12.89 -0.95 -4.23
CA SER A 23 -13.41 -1.49 -5.48
C SER A 23 -12.35 -1.59 -6.60
N ASN A 24 -11.42 -0.64 -6.68
CA ASN A 24 -10.31 -0.67 -7.62
C ASN A 24 -9.30 -1.78 -7.29
N LEU A 25 -8.99 -2.03 -5.99
CA LEU A 25 -8.16 -3.15 -5.57
C LEU A 25 -8.80 -4.48 -5.99
N VAL A 26 -10.07 -4.69 -5.66
CA VAL A 26 -10.84 -5.88 -6.06
C VAL A 26 -10.77 -6.08 -7.57
N SER A 27 -11.04 -5.02 -8.35
CA SER A 27 -11.02 -5.07 -9.81
C SER A 27 -9.64 -5.49 -10.35
N LEU A 28 -8.55 -4.87 -9.89
CA LEU A 28 -7.20 -5.18 -10.37
C LEU A 28 -6.76 -6.59 -9.96
N CYS A 29 -7.02 -7.01 -8.72
CA CYS A 29 -6.73 -8.38 -8.29
C CYS A 29 -7.43 -9.43 -9.16
N LEU A 30 -8.73 -9.25 -9.44
CA LEU A 30 -9.51 -10.22 -10.22
C LEU A 30 -9.20 -10.20 -11.72
N ARG A 31 -8.63 -9.11 -12.24
CA ARG A 31 -8.29 -8.97 -13.68
C ARG A 31 -6.89 -9.48 -13.98
N PHE A 32 -5.93 -9.29 -13.10
CA PHE A 32 -4.52 -9.49 -13.40
C PHE A 32 -3.86 -10.64 -12.65
N SER A 33 -4.38 -11.02 -11.47
CA SER A 33 -3.86 -12.19 -10.76
C SER A 33 -4.71 -13.44 -10.99
N SER A 34 -4.15 -14.60 -10.64
CA SER A 34 -4.87 -15.87 -10.70
C SER A 34 -5.82 -16.10 -9.52
N LEU A 35 -6.19 -15.06 -8.78
CA LEU A 35 -7.01 -15.15 -7.57
C LEU A 35 -8.36 -15.86 -7.80
N LYS A 36 -8.96 -15.74 -8.99
CA LYS A 36 -10.21 -16.44 -9.35
C LYS A 36 -10.05 -17.96 -9.55
N GLN A 37 -8.83 -18.43 -9.75
CA GLN A 37 -8.52 -19.84 -10.03
C GLN A 37 -7.91 -20.53 -8.81
N VAL A 38 -8.18 -19.98 -7.61
CA VAL A 38 -7.49 -20.34 -6.38
C VAL A 38 -7.70 -21.80 -6.03
N ASN A 39 -6.58 -22.47 -5.84
CA ASN A 39 -6.46 -23.68 -5.05
C ASN A 39 -5.96 -23.31 -3.64
N SER A 40 -5.87 -24.30 -2.74
CA SER A 40 -5.44 -24.12 -1.35
C SER A 40 -4.01 -23.57 -1.18
N GLU A 41 -3.26 -23.36 -2.25
CA GLU A 41 -1.84 -22.95 -2.24
C GLU A 41 -1.59 -21.51 -2.70
N PHE A 42 -2.64 -20.73 -2.95
CA PHE A 42 -2.47 -19.33 -3.36
C PHE A 42 -2.29 -18.41 -2.14
N TYR A 43 -1.14 -17.80 -2.04
CA TYR A 43 -0.74 -16.96 -0.91
C TYR A 43 -0.82 -15.48 -1.24
N VAL A 44 -1.51 -14.72 -0.39
CA VAL A 44 -1.68 -13.27 -0.52
C VAL A 44 -1.01 -12.56 0.66
N LEU A 45 -0.24 -11.52 0.37
CA LEU A 45 0.30 -10.58 1.37
C LEU A 45 -0.29 -9.19 1.13
N GLU A 46 -0.85 -8.58 2.15
CA GLU A 46 -1.18 -7.15 2.15
C GLU A 46 -0.19 -6.38 3.02
N VAL A 47 0.44 -5.37 2.41
CA VAL A 47 1.40 -4.49 3.07
C VAL A 47 0.68 -3.22 3.53
N GLY A 48 0.84 -2.86 4.80
CA GLY A 48 0.06 -1.78 5.41
C GLY A 48 -1.42 -2.12 5.44
N CYS A 49 -1.78 -3.31 5.97
CA CYS A 49 -3.16 -3.82 5.95
C CYS A 49 -4.15 -2.97 6.77
N GLY A 50 -3.66 -2.03 7.59
CA GLY A 50 -4.46 -1.09 8.35
C GLY A 50 -5.58 -1.76 9.14
N ALA A 51 -6.79 -1.21 9.07
CA ALA A 51 -7.97 -1.75 9.76
C ALA A 51 -8.57 -3.00 9.11
N GLY A 52 -7.94 -3.57 8.07
CA GLY A 52 -8.36 -4.84 7.48
C GLY A 52 -9.52 -4.74 6.50
N ALA A 53 -9.70 -3.59 5.86
CA ALA A 53 -10.80 -3.37 4.92
C ALA A 53 -10.87 -4.42 3.80
N ASN A 54 -9.70 -4.91 3.33
CA ASN A 54 -9.61 -5.86 2.24
C ASN A 54 -9.61 -7.33 2.69
N VAL A 55 -9.46 -7.60 3.99
CA VAL A 55 -9.40 -8.97 4.54
C VAL A 55 -10.61 -9.82 4.14
N PRO A 56 -11.88 -9.36 4.29
CA PRO A 56 -13.03 -10.16 3.91
C PRO A 56 -13.04 -10.55 2.43
N PHE A 57 -12.58 -9.66 1.55
CA PHE A 57 -12.46 -9.94 0.12
C PHE A 57 -11.49 -11.10 -0.13
N PHE A 58 -10.27 -11.04 0.42
CA PHE A 58 -9.29 -12.10 0.21
C PHE A 58 -9.70 -13.42 0.86
N LEU A 59 -10.28 -13.39 2.07
CA LEU A 59 -10.75 -14.57 2.75
C LEU A 59 -11.93 -15.27 2.04
N SER A 60 -12.64 -14.57 1.15
CA SER A 60 -13.64 -15.21 0.29
C SER A 60 -13.03 -16.09 -0.83
N TYR A 61 -11.72 -15.97 -1.05
CA TYR A 61 -10.98 -16.76 -2.05
C TYR A 61 -9.97 -17.73 -1.42
N THR A 62 -9.25 -17.33 -0.37
CA THR A 62 -8.19 -18.14 0.24
C THR A 62 -8.03 -17.84 1.73
N ASN A 63 -7.73 -18.88 2.53
CA ASN A 63 -7.33 -18.71 3.93
C ASN A 63 -5.83 -18.35 4.08
N ASN A 64 -5.06 -18.37 2.99
CA ASN A 64 -3.65 -18.01 2.97
C ASN A 64 -3.45 -16.50 2.76
N TYR A 65 -4.27 -15.69 3.40
CA TYR A 65 -4.08 -14.25 3.48
C TYR A 65 -3.18 -13.89 4.66
N TYR A 66 -2.22 -13.00 4.44
CA TYR A 66 -1.27 -12.48 5.40
C TYR A 66 -1.31 -10.95 5.37
N GLY A 67 -1.31 -10.32 6.54
CA GLY A 67 -1.31 -8.87 6.66
C GLY A 67 -0.17 -8.37 7.53
N ILE A 68 0.53 -7.32 7.09
CA ILE A 68 1.53 -6.63 7.89
C ILE A 68 1.19 -5.14 8.01
N ASP A 69 1.42 -4.59 9.19
CA ASP A 69 1.34 -3.16 9.46
C ASP A 69 2.35 -2.79 10.55
N GLY A 70 2.82 -1.54 10.56
CA GLY A 70 3.75 -1.05 11.58
C GLY A 70 3.09 -0.78 12.94
N SER A 71 1.76 -0.65 13.00
CA SER A 71 1.02 -0.35 14.22
C SER A 71 0.68 -1.60 15.02
N GLU A 72 1.20 -1.70 16.25
CA GLU A 72 0.83 -2.76 17.18
C GLU A 72 -0.67 -2.71 17.53
N HIS A 73 -1.22 -1.50 17.68
CA HIS A 73 -2.62 -1.30 18.03
C HIS A 73 -3.54 -1.91 16.96
N ILE A 74 -3.30 -1.60 15.67
CA ILE A 74 -4.17 -2.09 14.61
C ILE A 74 -4.02 -3.59 14.38
N ILE A 75 -2.81 -4.14 14.49
CA ILE A 75 -2.56 -5.57 14.37
C ILE A 75 -3.25 -6.35 15.49
N SER A 76 -3.22 -5.86 16.76
CA SER A 76 -3.97 -6.48 17.85
C SER A 76 -5.47 -6.53 17.55
N LYS A 77 -6.04 -5.42 17.09
CA LYS A 77 -7.47 -5.33 16.70
C LYS A 77 -7.84 -6.28 15.56
N LEU A 78 -6.95 -6.45 14.57
CA LEU A 78 -7.16 -7.40 13.47
C LEU A 78 -7.17 -8.85 13.95
N LYS A 79 -6.26 -9.22 14.87
CA LYS A 79 -6.22 -10.57 15.45
C LYS A 79 -7.50 -10.93 16.20
N ASP A 80 -8.10 -9.95 16.88
CA ASP A 80 -9.37 -10.14 17.56
C ASP A 80 -10.53 -10.26 16.56
N THR A 81 -10.53 -9.42 15.52
CA THR A 81 -11.60 -9.37 14.52
C THR A 81 -11.59 -10.61 13.61
N PHE A 82 -10.41 -11.06 13.17
CA PHE A 82 -10.23 -12.16 12.23
C PHE A 82 -9.52 -13.35 12.90
N SER A 83 -10.11 -13.85 13.97
CA SER A 83 -9.54 -14.87 14.86
C SER A 83 -9.13 -16.17 14.16
N SER A 84 -9.81 -16.55 13.06
CA SER A 84 -9.49 -17.76 12.29
C SER A 84 -8.14 -17.70 11.56
N VAL A 85 -7.64 -16.51 11.29
CA VAL A 85 -6.35 -16.25 10.62
C VAL A 85 -5.45 -15.32 11.43
N LYS A 86 -5.66 -15.22 12.73
CA LYS A 86 -4.98 -14.26 13.61
C LYS A 86 -3.45 -14.37 13.57
N GLU A 87 -2.90 -15.56 13.38
CA GLU A 87 -1.45 -15.79 13.32
C GLU A 87 -0.80 -15.23 12.02
N ASN A 88 -1.62 -14.89 11.04
CA ASN A 88 -1.18 -14.31 9.77
C ASN A 88 -1.03 -12.79 9.84
N PHE A 89 -1.41 -12.14 10.95
CA PHE A 89 -1.20 -10.70 11.15
C PHE A 89 0.03 -10.44 11.99
N VAL A 90 0.97 -9.66 11.44
CA VAL A 90 2.28 -9.40 12.08
C VAL A 90 2.60 -7.91 12.08
N VAL A 91 3.05 -7.41 13.24
CA VAL A 91 3.64 -6.06 13.34
C VAL A 91 4.97 -6.07 12.59
N CYS A 92 5.10 -5.24 11.57
CA CYS A 92 6.29 -5.24 10.72
C CYS A 92 6.50 -3.89 10.05
N ASP A 93 7.72 -3.37 10.14
CA ASP A 93 8.17 -2.29 9.27
C ASP A 93 8.60 -2.90 7.93
N PHE A 94 7.67 -2.89 6.98
CA PHE A 94 7.86 -3.47 5.65
C PHE A 94 8.95 -2.75 4.82
N THR A 95 9.38 -1.57 5.24
CA THR A 95 10.50 -0.87 4.58
C THR A 95 11.85 -1.46 4.97
N ASN A 96 11.93 -2.22 6.06
CA ASN A 96 13.15 -2.82 6.58
C ASN A 96 13.16 -4.35 6.43
N SER A 97 12.00 -5.00 6.57
CA SER A 97 11.92 -6.47 6.46
C SER A 97 10.49 -6.93 6.14
N ILE A 98 10.36 -8.15 5.60
CA ILE A 98 9.10 -8.88 5.49
C ILE A 98 9.31 -10.25 6.14
N SER A 99 8.79 -10.41 7.36
CA SER A 99 9.21 -11.46 8.31
C SER A 99 8.60 -12.86 8.06
N PHE A 100 7.92 -13.08 6.94
CA PHE A 100 7.37 -14.41 6.62
C PHE A 100 8.41 -15.30 5.93
N GLY A 101 8.52 -16.57 6.38
CA GLY A 101 9.41 -17.58 5.79
C GLY A 101 8.92 -18.18 4.47
N LYS A 102 7.86 -17.63 3.87
CA LYS A 102 7.22 -18.09 2.64
C LYS A 102 7.23 -17.04 1.55
N LYS A 103 6.90 -17.45 0.34
CA LYS A 103 6.69 -16.58 -0.81
C LYS A 103 5.20 -16.43 -1.09
N PHE A 104 4.84 -15.42 -1.88
CA PHE A 104 3.47 -15.02 -2.17
C PHE A 104 3.22 -14.98 -3.68
N ASP A 105 2.01 -15.32 -4.09
CA ASP A 105 1.57 -15.25 -5.48
C ASP A 105 1.04 -13.85 -5.81
N LEU A 106 0.53 -13.17 -4.78
CA LEU A 106 0.03 -11.81 -4.88
C LEU A 106 0.47 -11.01 -3.65
N VAL A 107 1.09 -9.86 -3.89
CA VAL A 107 1.32 -8.83 -2.89
C VAL A 107 0.48 -7.62 -3.26
N VAL A 108 -0.19 -7.01 -2.28
CA VAL A 108 -0.97 -5.78 -2.48
C VAL A 108 -0.49 -4.69 -1.53
N ASP A 109 -0.44 -3.48 -2.05
CA ASP A 109 -0.11 -2.26 -1.33
C ASP A 109 -1.14 -1.18 -1.72
N ARG A 110 -1.96 -0.79 -0.76
CA ARG A 110 -2.90 0.30 -0.96
C ARG A 110 -2.48 1.50 -0.13
N ALA A 111 -1.84 2.47 -0.77
CA ALA A 111 -1.37 3.72 -0.17
C ALA A 111 -0.43 3.57 1.05
N ALA A 112 0.18 2.41 1.29
CA ALA A 112 1.06 2.21 2.42
C ALA A 112 2.48 2.72 2.13
N SER A 113 3.09 2.28 1.03
CA SER A 113 4.45 2.69 0.67
C SER A 113 4.58 4.18 0.36
N THR A 114 3.52 4.84 -0.08
CA THR A 114 3.50 6.28 -0.38
C THR A 114 3.75 7.18 0.86
N HIS A 115 3.72 6.62 2.06
CA HIS A 115 4.04 7.33 3.31
C HIS A 115 5.49 7.14 3.76
N ASN A 116 6.40 6.91 2.80
CA ASN A 116 7.82 6.71 3.05
C ASN A 116 8.68 7.54 2.08
N ASP A 117 9.97 7.68 2.36
CA ASP A 117 10.91 8.31 1.46
C ASP A 117 11.30 7.38 0.29
N THR A 118 11.95 7.94 -0.72
CA THR A 118 12.35 7.21 -1.94
C THR A 118 13.27 6.02 -1.64
N LYS A 119 14.18 6.15 -0.65
CA LYS A 119 15.11 5.08 -0.29
C LYS A 119 14.37 3.91 0.35
N SER A 120 13.46 4.21 1.27
CA SER A 120 12.61 3.22 1.94
C SER A 120 11.71 2.49 0.93
N ILE A 121 11.14 3.21 -0.04
CA ILE A 121 10.34 2.62 -1.13
C ILE A 121 11.19 1.69 -2.00
N LYS A 122 12.43 2.07 -2.37
CA LYS A 122 13.36 1.20 -3.12
C LYS A 122 13.65 -0.09 -2.36
N ASN A 123 13.92 0.01 -1.05
CA ASN A 123 14.16 -1.16 -0.22
C ASN A 123 12.93 -2.06 -0.12
N TYR A 124 11.76 -1.48 0.13
CA TYR A 124 10.47 -2.17 0.13
C TYR A 124 10.23 -2.97 -1.16
N LEU A 125 10.40 -2.34 -2.33
CA LEU A 125 10.21 -3.01 -3.62
C LEU A 125 11.17 -4.18 -3.82
N SER A 126 12.43 -4.06 -3.35
CA SER A 126 13.39 -5.16 -3.36
C SER A 126 12.93 -6.32 -2.47
N LEU A 127 12.50 -6.03 -1.24
CA LEU A 127 11.98 -7.03 -0.31
C LEU A 127 10.75 -7.75 -0.85
N VAL A 128 9.82 -7.01 -1.49
CA VAL A 128 8.64 -7.61 -2.13
C VAL A 128 9.05 -8.50 -3.29
N ASN A 129 9.99 -8.05 -4.13
CA ASN A 129 10.48 -8.88 -5.23
C ASN A 129 11.04 -10.22 -4.72
N ASP A 130 11.83 -10.19 -3.63
CA ASP A 130 12.37 -11.40 -3.01
C ASP A 130 11.26 -12.32 -2.44
N LYS A 131 10.16 -11.75 -1.97
CA LYS A 131 9.03 -12.49 -1.37
C LYS A 131 8.00 -12.99 -2.38
N LEU A 132 7.99 -12.49 -3.61
CA LEU A 132 7.11 -13.00 -4.64
C LEU A 132 7.59 -14.35 -5.19
N ASN A 133 6.65 -15.22 -5.52
CA ASN A 133 6.87 -16.36 -6.38
C ASN A 133 7.25 -15.88 -7.79
N LYS A 134 7.89 -16.77 -8.58
CA LYS A 134 8.08 -16.49 -10.01
C LYS A 134 6.72 -16.24 -10.65
N ASP A 135 6.62 -15.25 -11.53
CA ASP A 135 5.38 -14.79 -12.17
C ASP A 135 4.31 -14.27 -11.20
N GLY A 136 4.63 -14.11 -9.92
CA GLY A 136 3.76 -13.50 -8.92
C GLY A 136 3.58 -11.99 -9.16
N PHE A 137 2.50 -11.43 -8.63
CA PHE A 137 2.09 -10.06 -8.86
C PHE A 137 2.24 -9.17 -7.64
N LEU A 138 2.70 -7.94 -7.87
CA LEU A 138 2.56 -6.82 -6.94
C LEU A 138 1.55 -5.83 -7.52
N ILE A 139 0.47 -5.59 -6.79
CA ILE A 139 -0.54 -4.58 -7.14
C ILE A 139 -0.46 -3.43 -6.17
N ILE A 140 -0.15 -2.25 -6.70
CA ILE A 140 -0.01 -1.02 -5.92
C ILE A 140 -1.15 -0.06 -6.32
N LEU A 141 -1.82 0.50 -5.32
CA LEU A 141 -2.86 1.50 -5.51
C LEU A 141 -2.55 2.77 -4.73
N ASP A 142 -3.05 3.87 -5.28
CA ASP A 142 -2.96 5.19 -4.64
C ASP A 142 -1.52 5.65 -4.36
N TRP A 143 -0.58 5.35 -5.26
CA TRP A 143 0.65 6.12 -5.33
C TRP A 143 0.32 7.53 -5.79
N PHE A 144 0.37 8.49 -4.87
CA PHE A 144 -0.05 9.87 -5.17
C PHE A 144 0.76 10.46 -6.31
N SER A 145 0.06 11.04 -7.29
CA SER A 145 0.69 11.65 -8.46
C SER A 145 1.27 13.03 -8.12
N THR A 146 2.37 13.43 -8.79
CA THR A 146 2.86 14.81 -8.76
C THR A 146 1.83 15.84 -9.26
N LYS A 147 0.75 15.37 -9.92
CA LYS A 147 -0.40 16.21 -10.29
C LYS A 147 -1.43 16.36 -9.17
N HIS A 148 -1.31 15.62 -8.09
CA HIS A 148 -2.14 15.81 -6.91
C HIS A 148 -1.85 17.18 -6.27
N ARG A 149 -2.90 17.93 -5.90
CA ARG A 149 -2.76 19.25 -5.27
C ARG A 149 -1.78 19.27 -4.10
N GLY A 150 -1.79 18.23 -3.28
CA GLY A 150 -0.90 18.07 -2.14
C GLY A 150 0.60 18.12 -2.48
N CYS A 151 0.99 17.79 -3.73
CA CYS A 151 2.40 17.87 -4.16
C CYS A 151 2.94 19.32 -4.12
N LYS A 152 2.07 20.32 -4.27
CA LYS A 152 2.42 21.76 -4.22
C LYS A 152 2.22 22.36 -2.83
N GLN A 153 1.77 21.54 -1.87
CA GLN A 153 1.52 21.94 -0.48
C GLN A 153 2.52 21.24 0.43
N GLY A 154 2.52 21.62 1.72
CA GLY A 154 3.49 21.09 2.68
C GLY A 154 4.92 21.56 2.40
N GLU A 155 5.84 21.00 3.16
CA GLU A 155 7.26 21.34 3.14
C GLU A 155 8.03 20.22 2.44
N SER A 156 9.07 20.59 1.68
CA SER A 156 9.97 19.61 1.05
C SER A 156 10.78 18.89 2.12
N VAL A 157 10.83 17.58 2.08
CA VAL A 157 11.67 16.77 2.96
C VAL A 157 13.05 16.58 2.32
N ALA A 158 14.10 16.98 3.01
CA ALA A 158 15.50 16.89 2.56
C ALA A 158 15.75 17.43 1.13
N GLY A 159 15.02 18.49 0.74
CA GLY A 159 15.13 19.09 -0.59
C GLY A 159 14.50 18.28 -1.73
N SER A 160 13.83 17.17 -1.43
CA SER A 160 13.20 16.33 -2.45
C SER A 160 12.02 17.05 -3.11
N TYR A 161 11.92 16.93 -4.43
CA TYR A 161 10.73 17.34 -5.19
C TYR A 161 9.53 16.43 -4.91
N TYR A 162 9.78 15.15 -4.67
CA TYR A 162 8.74 14.12 -4.56
C TYR A 162 8.22 13.92 -3.14
N VAL A 163 8.96 14.31 -2.11
CA VAL A 163 8.62 13.99 -0.71
C VAL A 163 8.22 15.25 0.03
N ARG A 164 7.03 15.22 0.63
CA ARG A 164 6.44 16.34 1.37
C ARG A 164 6.03 15.91 2.77
N SER A 165 5.96 16.89 3.69
CA SER A 165 5.45 16.73 5.06
C SER A 165 4.88 18.04 5.58
N GLY A 166 4.45 18.08 6.86
CA GLY A 166 4.06 19.32 7.53
C GLY A 166 2.77 19.96 6.97
N TYR A 167 1.83 19.15 6.50
CA TYR A 167 0.54 19.62 6.01
C TYR A 167 -0.30 20.19 7.16
N LYS A 168 -0.81 21.40 6.99
CA LYS A 168 -1.61 22.11 8.01
C LYS A 168 -3.12 21.90 7.82
N SER A 169 -3.54 21.37 6.69
CA SER A 169 -4.95 21.10 6.35
C SER A 169 -5.07 20.10 5.23
N GLY A 170 -6.27 19.52 5.08
CA GLY A 170 -6.59 18.56 4.00
C GLY A 170 -6.25 17.12 4.36
N PRO A 171 -6.31 16.21 3.36
CA PRO A 171 -6.25 14.75 3.60
C PRO A 171 -4.89 14.24 4.10
N PHE A 172 -3.84 15.07 4.01
CA PHE A 172 -2.49 14.71 4.43
C PHE A 172 -2.09 15.31 5.79
N THR A 173 -3.04 15.89 6.51
CA THR A 173 -2.79 16.38 7.88
C THR A 173 -2.46 15.20 8.79
N ASP A 174 -1.42 15.34 9.59
CA ASP A 174 -0.97 14.37 10.60
C ASP A 174 -0.49 13.00 10.07
N VAL A 175 -0.43 12.77 8.75
CA VAL A 175 0.05 11.49 8.18
C VAL A 175 1.59 11.39 8.07
N GLY A 176 2.31 12.43 8.49
CA GLY A 176 3.76 12.47 8.43
C GLY A 176 4.29 12.76 7.02
N VAL A 177 5.03 11.82 6.45
CA VAL A 177 5.60 11.93 5.11
C VAL A 177 4.62 11.48 4.05
N VAL A 178 4.58 12.20 2.92
CA VAL A 178 3.82 11.82 1.73
C VAL A 178 4.73 11.88 0.51
N HIS A 179 4.82 10.79 -0.22
CA HIS A 179 5.58 10.67 -1.46
C HIS A 179 4.67 10.81 -2.68
N PHE A 180 5.11 11.59 -3.66
CA PHE A 180 4.43 11.77 -4.93
C PHE A 180 5.25 11.16 -6.06
N PHE A 181 4.56 10.69 -7.10
CA PHE A 181 5.18 9.94 -8.19
C PHE A 181 4.81 10.56 -9.55
N ASP A 182 5.76 10.53 -10.46
CA ASP A 182 5.55 10.72 -11.90
C ASP A 182 6.00 9.46 -12.67
N LYS A 183 5.71 9.42 -13.97
CA LYS A 183 6.08 8.25 -14.79
C LYS A 183 7.57 7.93 -14.80
N PRO A 184 8.49 8.93 -14.92
CA PRO A 184 9.93 8.66 -14.86
C PRO A 184 10.35 7.98 -13.55
N LEU A 185 9.89 8.49 -12.42
CA LEU A 185 10.22 7.91 -11.11
C LEU A 185 9.62 6.52 -10.94
N ILE A 186 8.36 6.30 -11.36
CA ILE A 186 7.74 4.97 -11.36
C ILE A 186 8.61 4.00 -12.16
N ALA A 187 8.99 4.34 -13.39
CA ALA A 187 9.82 3.49 -14.24
C ALA A 187 11.20 3.19 -13.62
N GLU A 188 11.80 4.15 -12.92
CA GLU A 188 13.05 3.95 -12.17
C GLU A 188 12.86 2.95 -11.02
N LEU A 189 11.84 3.16 -10.19
CA LEU A 189 11.59 2.37 -8.98
C LEU A 189 11.22 0.92 -9.28
N THR A 190 10.53 0.68 -10.41
CA THR A 190 9.97 -0.63 -10.75
C THR A 190 10.83 -1.46 -11.69
N LYS A 191 12.10 -1.08 -11.94
CA LYS A 191 13.03 -1.77 -12.87
C LYS A 191 13.21 -3.28 -12.62
N GLY A 192 12.97 -3.77 -11.41
CA GLY A 192 13.05 -5.19 -11.06
C GLY A 192 11.80 -6.01 -11.39
N PHE A 193 10.81 -5.38 -12.03
CA PHE A 193 9.52 -5.97 -12.38
C PHE A 193 9.18 -5.71 -13.84
N GLU A 194 8.30 -6.55 -14.39
CA GLU A 194 7.58 -6.22 -15.61
C GLU A 194 6.37 -5.34 -15.26
N LEU A 195 6.25 -4.19 -15.87
CA LEU A 195 5.07 -3.31 -15.73
C LEU A 195 3.95 -3.82 -16.63
N VAL A 196 2.97 -4.52 -16.04
CA VAL A 196 1.83 -5.13 -16.76
C VAL A 196 0.71 -4.10 -17.00
N HIS A 197 0.46 -3.22 -16.01
CA HIS A 197 -0.57 -2.20 -16.09
C HIS A 197 -0.15 -0.95 -15.34
N LEU A 198 -0.46 0.22 -15.92
CA LEU A 198 -0.27 1.52 -15.28
C LEU A 198 -1.48 2.40 -15.58
N GLU A 199 -2.17 2.80 -14.53
CA GLU A 199 -3.34 3.68 -14.60
C GLU A 199 -3.08 4.98 -13.85
N HIS A 200 -3.49 6.11 -14.44
CA HIS A 200 -3.44 7.41 -13.80
C HIS A 200 -4.86 7.95 -13.62
N THR A 201 -5.32 7.97 -12.39
CA THR A 201 -6.63 8.53 -12.02
C THR A 201 -6.47 9.98 -11.58
N GLN A 202 -7.28 10.88 -12.14
CA GLN A 202 -7.39 12.27 -11.72
C GLN A 202 -8.84 12.57 -11.43
N VAL A 203 -9.12 13.18 -10.28
CA VAL A 203 -10.46 13.55 -9.85
C VAL A 203 -10.52 15.06 -9.68
N GLU A 204 -11.42 15.70 -10.44
CA GLU A 204 -11.77 17.09 -10.28
C GLU A 204 -13.06 17.18 -9.48
N ILE A 205 -13.10 18.11 -8.52
CA ILE A 205 -14.29 18.42 -7.74
C ILE A 205 -14.79 19.78 -8.19
N ASP A 206 -16.03 19.84 -8.65
CA ASP A 206 -16.64 21.06 -9.17
C ASP A 206 -16.57 22.22 -8.16
N GLY A 207 -16.21 23.40 -8.67
CA GLY A 207 -16.02 24.61 -7.86
C GLY A 207 -14.73 24.67 -7.02
N ASN A 208 -13.91 23.65 -7.06
CA ASN A 208 -12.59 23.61 -6.43
C ASN A 208 -11.51 23.27 -7.44
N GLU A 209 -10.41 24.02 -7.48
CA GLU A 209 -9.18 23.65 -8.18
C GLU A 209 -8.48 22.42 -7.55
N SER A 210 -9.19 21.66 -6.73
CA SER A 210 -8.71 20.55 -5.93
C SER A 210 -8.62 19.31 -6.80
N ILE A 211 -7.44 19.00 -7.29
CA ILE A 211 -7.17 17.78 -8.03
C ILE A 211 -6.66 16.74 -7.03
N SER A 212 -7.40 15.64 -6.88
CA SER A 212 -6.86 14.39 -6.37
C SER A 212 -6.31 13.61 -7.55
N ALA A 213 -5.07 13.12 -7.45
CA ALA A 213 -4.45 12.34 -8.53
C ALA A 213 -3.57 11.24 -7.96
N SER A 214 -3.72 10.02 -8.48
CA SER A 214 -2.94 8.85 -8.06
C SER A 214 -2.65 7.89 -9.21
N TRP A 215 -1.65 7.04 -9.00
CA TRP A 215 -1.27 5.96 -9.89
C TRP A 215 -1.68 4.62 -9.29
N SER A 216 -2.18 3.72 -10.14
CA SER A 216 -2.35 2.30 -9.84
C SER A 216 -1.46 1.49 -10.78
N LEU A 217 -0.74 0.51 -10.22
CA LEU A 217 0.24 -0.30 -10.94
C LEU A 217 -0.05 -1.78 -10.74
N VAL A 218 0.15 -2.56 -11.79
CA VAL A 218 0.27 -4.01 -11.71
C VAL A 218 1.66 -4.39 -12.23
N LEU A 219 2.44 -4.97 -11.36
CA LEU A 219 3.81 -5.39 -11.59
C LEU A 219 3.88 -6.92 -11.49
N ARG A 220 4.61 -7.55 -12.42
CA ARG A 220 4.88 -8.99 -12.38
C ARG A 220 6.35 -9.23 -12.08
N LYS A 221 6.64 -10.20 -11.21
CA LYS A 221 8.01 -10.64 -10.97
C LYS A 221 8.57 -11.32 -12.23
N ILE A 222 9.75 -10.89 -12.63
CA ILE A 222 10.53 -11.45 -13.74
C ILE A 222 11.33 -12.68 -13.26
#